data_67bc5cc19dab69da0cb1b2d3b5ce6a2e
#
_entry.id   67bc5cc19dab69da0cb1b2d3b5ce6a2e
#
_cell.length_a   1.000
_cell.length_b   1.000
_cell.length_c   1.000
_cell.angle_alpha   90.00
_cell.angle_beta   90.00
_cell.angle_gamma   90.00
#
_symmetry.space_group_name_H-M   'P 1'
#
loop_
_entity.id
_entity.type
_entity.pdbx_description
1 polymer ?
#
loop_
_entity_poly.entity_id
_entity_poly.type
_entity_poly.pdbx_seq_one_letter_code
_entity_poly.pdbx_strand_id
1 'polypeptide(L)'
;MQLPPPDQAILARRDEIVSALYTIVPDGVVDDAAGRQVFDCDALAAYTQQPLVVVLPKTRQQVIEVVKYAHGAGVPIVPRGAGTSLSGGSLPRQDGILLALGRMKSILEIDYENGCVVVEPGVTNLNITKAVEANGFYYAPDPSSQIACSIGGNVGENSGGLHCLKYGLTTNNLLGVVFITPDGEEVRLGGKGGAQGGLDLLGLVTGSEGLLGTVVEVTVKILRKPPVTRTLLGSFDTVQKAGECVAAIIADGILPAAMEFMDRQCIEAIEAYNAPGYPPGSAAVLIIDADGVEADVTDTVQRLTAVIARVGGISVEATDEAQRIRMWSGRKASFAAMGRLQPDMICMDGTIPRKKLPEVLERMAEMSVQYGLACCNVFHAGDGNLHPLIVFDQTRPGEFEKAEAFG
;
A
#
# COMPACT_ATOMS: atom_id res chain seq x y z
N MET A 1 13.19 -6.61 -15.81
CA MET A 1 13.14 -7.94 -15.11
C MET A 1 12.77 -9.02 -16.12
N GLN A 2 13.42 -10.22 -16.11
CA GLN A 2 12.98 -11.36 -16.89
C GLN A 2 12.15 -12.30 -16.02
N LEU A 3 10.89 -12.52 -16.39
CA LEU A 3 10.05 -13.49 -15.72
C LEU A 3 10.54 -14.92 -16.05
N PRO A 4 10.47 -15.88 -15.12
CA PRO A 4 10.90 -17.25 -15.38
C PRO A 4 10.06 -17.89 -16.50
N PRO A 5 10.65 -18.70 -17.37
CA PRO A 5 9.89 -19.41 -18.38
C PRO A 5 8.88 -20.36 -17.73
N PRO A 6 7.69 -20.55 -18.34
CA PRO A 6 6.68 -21.46 -17.80
C PRO A 6 7.11 -22.92 -17.92
N ASP A 7 6.68 -23.76 -16.97
CA ASP A 7 6.86 -25.21 -17.05
C ASP A 7 5.92 -25.80 -18.12
N GLN A 8 6.52 -26.35 -19.20
CA GLN A 8 5.78 -26.91 -20.31
C GLN A 8 4.99 -28.19 -19.93
N ALA A 9 5.43 -28.93 -18.93
CA ALA A 9 4.71 -30.12 -18.45
C ALA A 9 3.41 -29.73 -17.74
N ILE A 10 3.40 -28.60 -17.02
CA ILE A 10 2.20 -28.06 -16.40
C ILE A 10 1.25 -27.52 -17.49
N LEU A 11 1.77 -26.75 -18.46
CA LEU A 11 0.97 -26.22 -19.57
C LEU A 11 0.28 -27.33 -20.37
N ALA A 12 0.95 -28.46 -20.61
CA ALA A 12 0.39 -29.60 -21.31
C ALA A 12 -0.79 -30.26 -20.58
N ARG A 13 -0.89 -30.07 -19.25
CA ARG A 13 -1.99 -30.60 -18.40
C ARG A 13 -3.07 -29.56 -18.12
N ARG A 14 -3.09 -28.42 -18.82
CA ARG A 14 -4.00 -27.31 -18.53
C ARG A 14 -5.47 -27.74 -18.41
N ASP A 15 -5.98 -28.53 -19.35
CA ASP A 15 -7.40 -28.93 -19.40
C ASP A 15 -7.76 -29.86 -18.22
N GLU A 16 -6.85 -30.76 -17.82
CA GLU A 16 -6.99 -31.59 -16.62
C GLU A 16 -7.07 -30.70 -15.37
N ILE A 17 -6.15 -29.76 -15.22
CA ILE A 17 -6.09 -28.84 -14.09
C ILE A 17 -7.37 -28.00 -13.98
N VAL A 18 -7.80 -27.41 -15.08
CA VAL A 18 -9.03 -26.59 -15.16
C VAL A 18 -10.25 -27.42 -14.79
N SER A 19 -10.38 -28.65 -15.32
CA SER A 19 -11.48 -29.55 -15.02
C SER A 19 -11.56 -29.91 -13.51
N ALA A 20 -10.43 -30.18 -12.89
CA ALA A 20 -10.36 -30.43 -11.45
C ALA A 20 -10.78 -29.22 -10.62
N LEU A 21 -10.34 -28.02 -11.01
CA LEU A 21 -10.68 -26.78 -10.33
C LEU A 21 -12.18 -26.43 -10.45
N TYR A 22 -12.82 -26.73 -11.58
CA TYR A 22 -14.28 -26.62 -11.73
C TYR A 22 -15.04 -27.56 -10.77
N THR A 23 -14.47 -28.72 -10.44
CA THR A 23 -15.09 -29.61 -9.45
C THR A 23 -15.03 -29.02 -8.03
N ILE A 24 -13.96 -28.29 -7.69
CA ILE A 24 -13.76 -27.68 -6.38
C ILE A 24 -14.52 -26.34 -6.24
N VAL A 25 -14.47 -25.51 -7.29
CA VAL A 25 -15.07 -24.16 -7.30
C VAL A 25 -15.92 -23.98 -8.57
N PRO A 26 -17.10 -24.62 -8.66
CA PRO A 26 -17.89 -24.69 -9.91
C PRO A 26 -18.26 -23.33 -10.52
N ASP A 27 -18.45 -22.32 -9.68
CA ASP A 27 -18.90 -20.97 -10.09
C ASP A 27 -17.78 -19.90 -9.97
N GLY A 28 -16.52 -20.32 -9.84
CA GLY A 28 -15.41 -19.40 -9.58
C GLY A 28 -14.14 -19.69 -10.36
N VAL A 29 -14.19 -20.46 -11.44
CA VAL A 29 -13.07 -20.69 -12.34
C VAL A 29 -13.19 -19.76 -13.56
N VAL A 30 -12.10 -19.05 -13.90
CA VAL A 30 -11.98 -18.24 -15.13
C VAL A 30 -10.84 -18.82 -15.95
N ASP A 31 -11.18 -19.48 -17.07
CA ASP A 31 -10.22 -20.17 -17.93
C ASP A 31 -10.19 -19.64 -19.38
N ASP A 32 -11.16 -18.81 -19.76
CA ASP A 32 -11.15 -18.14 -21.06
C ASP A 32 -10.09 -17.02 -21.13
N ALA A 33 -9.57 -16.76 -22.33
CA ALA A 33 -8.46 -15.83 -22.52
C ALA A 33 -8.80 -14.38 -22.11
N ALA A 34 -10.02 -13.92 -22.40
CA ALA A 34 -10.43 -12.55 -22.09
C ALA A 34 -10.62 -12.34 -20.56
N GLY A 35 -11.23 -13.32 -19.89
CA GLY A 35 -11.39 -13.29 -18.44
C GLY A 35 -10.05 -13.32 -17.71
N ARG A 36 -9.09 -14.15 -18.16
CA ARG A 36 -7.75 -14.21 -17.56
C ARG A 36 -6.93 -12.94 -17.79
N GLN A 37 -7.16 -12.23 -18.90
CA GLN A 37 -6.47 -10.98 -19.20
C GLN A 37 -6.75 -9.88 -18.17
N VAL A 38 -7.91 -9.88 -17.53
CA VAL A 38 -8.24 -8.93 -16.45
C VAL A 38 -7.31 -9.08 -15.25
N PHE A 39 -6.62 -10.20 -15.14
CA PHE A 39 -5.74 -10.54 -14.03
C PHE A 39 -4.27 -10.66 -14.41
N ASP A 40 -3.86 -10.18 -15.59
CA ASP A 40 -2.51 -10.38 -16.15
C ASP A 40 -1.42 -9.50 -15.50
N CYS A 41 -1.81 -8.51 -14.69
CA CYS A 41 -0.88 -7.66 -13.95
C CYS A 41 -1.42 -7.35 -12.53
N ASP A 42 -0.58 -6.79 -11.69
CA ASP A 42 -0.95 -6.03 -10.50
C ASP A 42 -0.73 -4.52 -10.74
N ALA A 43 -0.58 -3.70 -9.68
CA ALA A 43 -0.36 -2.26 -9.88
C ALA A 43 1.08 -1.93 -10.33
N LEU A 44 2.01 -2.90 -10.34
CA LEU A 44 3.28 -2.81 -11.07
C LEU A 44 3.03 -3.12 -12.56
N ALA A 45 2.26 -2.26 -13.23
CA ALA A 45 1.73 -2.48 -14.57
C ALA A 45 2.80 -2.59 -15.68
N ALA A 46 4.06 -2.34 -15.36
CA ALA A 46 5.20 -2.52 -16.27
C ALA A 46 5.43 -3.99 -16.68
N TYR A 47 4.90 -4.95 -15.89
CA TYR A 47 5.03 -6.38 -16.15
C TYR A 47 3.64 -7.02 -16.27
N THR A 48 3.46 -7.81 -17.32
CA THR A 48 2.20 -8.51 -17.56
C THR A 48 2.47 -9.99 -17.85
N GLN A 49 1.65 -10.87 -17.25
CA GLN A 49 1.71 -12.30 -17.51
C GLN A 49 0.34 -12.93 -17.30
N GLN A 50 -0.24 -13.56 -18.33
CA GLN A 50 -1.53 -14.24 -18.20
C GLN A 50 -1.40 -15.50 -17.32
N PRO A 51 -2.24 -15.70 -16.28
CA PRO A 51 -2.21 -16.94 -15.50
C PRO A 51 -2.67 -18.16 -16.30
N LEU A 52 -2.30 -19.37 -15.87
CA LEU A 52 -2.84 -20.62 -16.42
C LEU A 52 -4.37 -20.64 -16.29
N VAL A 53 -4.87 -20.28 -15.11
CA VAL A 53 -6.27 -20.21 -14.73
C VAL A 53 -6.42 -19.29 -13.52
N VAL A 54 -7.58 -18.64 -13.39
CA VAL A 54 -7.94 -17.87 -12.17
C VAL A 54 -9.01 -18.63 -11.41
N VAL A 55 -8.88 -18.71 -10.08
CA VAL A 55 -9.85 -19.34 -9.19
C VAL A 55 -10.29 -18.32 -8.14
N LEU A 56 -11.61 -18.13 -8.04
CA LEU A 56 -12.26 -17.20 -7.12
C LEU A 56 -13.13 -17.97 -6.09
N PRO A 57 -12.55 -18.51 -5.02
CA PRO A 57 -13.28 -19.21 -3.99
C PRO A 57 -14.21 -18.29 -3.20
N LYS A 58 -15.28 -18.83 -2.65
CA LYS A 58 -16.21 -18.15 -1.73
C LYS A 58 -16.04 -18.57 -0.28
N THR A 59 -15.39 -19.70 -0.05
CA THR A 59 -15.28 -20.28 1.29
C THR A 59 -13.87 -20.71 1.58
N ARG A 60 -13.52 -20.71 2.87
CA ARG A 60 -12.23 -21.24 3.37
C ARG A 60 -11.99 -22.67 2.91
N GLN A 61 -13.03 -23.51 2.93
CA GLN A 61 -12.93 -24.90 2.51
C GLN A 61 -12.50 -25.03 1.04
N GLN A 62 -13.06 -24.21 0.15
CA GLN A 62 -12.63 -24.17 -1.25
C GLN A 62 -11.17 -23.76 -1.41
N VAL A 63 -10.69 -22.80 -0.61
CA VAL A 63 -9.24 -22.43 -0.60
C VAL A 63 -8.39 -23.62 -0.23
N ILE A 64 -8.72 -24.33 0.87
CA ILE A 64 -8.00 -25.53 1.33
C ILE A 64 -7.95 -26.58 0.23
N GLU A 65 -9.07 -26.88 -0.42
CA GLU A 65 -9.15 -27.90 -1.47
C GLU A 65 -8.35 -27.51 -2.72
N VAL A 66 -8.40 -26.24 -3.14
CA VAL A 66 -7.58 -25.74 -4.25
C VAL A 66 -6.09 -25.85 -3.93
N VAL A 67 -5.68 -25.44 -2.72
CA VAL A 67 -4.27 -25.53 -2.29
C VAL A 67 -3.81 -26.98 -2.24
N LYS A 68 -4.58 -27.89 -1.63
CA LYS A 68 -4.27 -29.33 -1.58
C LYS A 68 -4.16 -29.95 -2.97
N TYR A 69 -5.08 -29.60 -3.87
CA TYR A 69 -5.01 -30.04 -5.26
C TYR A 69 -3.72 -29.56 -5.95
N ALA A 70 -3.43 -28.26 -5.87
CA ALA A 70 -2.28 -27.67 -6.49
C ALA A 70 -0.95 -28.25 -5.96
N HIS A 71 -0.86 -28.43 -4.63
CA HIS A 71 0.27 -29.08 -3.98
C HIS A 71 0.48 -30.51 -4.50
N GLY A 72 -0.58 -31.33 -4.52
CA GLY A 72 -0.50 -32.71 -5.00
C GLY A 72 -0.20 -32.82 -6.51
N ALA A 73 -0.65 -31.86 -7.31
CA ALA A 73 -0.43 -31.79 -8.75
C ALA A 73 0.89 -31.10 -9.16
N GLY A 74 1.61 -30.50 -8.19
CA GLY A 74 2.85 -29.73 -8.44
C GLY A 74 2.62 -28.44 -9.24
N VAL A 75 1.45 -27.81 -9.10
CA VAL A 75 1.10 -26.56 -9.80
C VAL A 75 1.31 -25.36 -8.87
N PRO A 76 2.09 -24.34 -9.28
CA PRO A 76 2.28 -23.14 -8.48
C PRO A 76 0.97 -22.39 -8.23
N ILE A 77 0.83 -21.78 -7.03
CA ILE A 77 -0.24 -20.85 -6.70
C ILE A 77 0.34 -19.45 -6.49
N VAL A 78 -0.37 -18.44 -6.99
CA VAL A 78 -0.16 -17.04 -6.64
C VAL A 78 -1.43 -16.57 -5.93
N PRO A 79 -1.40 -16.34 -4.60
CA PRO A 79 -2.53 -15.73 -3.90
C PRO A 79 -2.69 -14.27 -4.32
N ARG A 80 -3.94 -13.82 -4.51
CA ARG A 80 -4.23 -12.45 -4.90
C ARG A 80 -5.40 -11.89 -4.10
N GLY A 81 -5.18 -10.70 -3.52
CA GLY A 81 -6.25 -9.85 -3.00
C GLY A 81 -6.87 -9.01 -4.11
N ALA A 82 -6.70 -7.71 -4.05
CA ALA A 82 -7.19 -6.77 -5.05
C ALA A 82 -6.18 -6.48 -6.19
N GLY A 83 -4.94 -6.93 -6.08
CA GLY A 83 -3.88 -6.65 -7.07
C GLY A 83 -3.40 -5.20 -7.07
N THR A 84 -3.42 -4.54 -5.93
CA THR A 84 -2.98 -3.15 -5.75
C THR A 84 -1.51 -3.02 -5.31
N SER A 85 -0.76 -4.13 -5.23
CA SER A 85 0.66 -4.17 -4.91
C SER A 85 1.49 -3.52 -6.01
N LEU A 86 2.58 -2.83 -5.61
CA LEU A 86 3.56 -2.20 -6.50
C LEU A 86 4.85 -3.03 -6.63
N SER A 87 4.93 -4.18 -5.95
CA SER A 87 6.13 -5.03 -5.88
C SER A 87 6.07 -6.29 -6.76
N GLY A 88 4.95 -6.53 -7.43
CA GLY A 88 4.76 -7.75 -8.25
C GLY A 88 4.39 -9.00 -7.44
N GLY A 89 4.09 -8.88 -6.15
CA GLY A 89 3.74 -10.02 -5.28
C GLY A 89 2.48 -10.78 -5.70
N SER A 90 1.58 -10.13 -6.44
CA SER A 90 0.39 -10.77 -7.02
C SER A 90 0.42 -10.90 -8.54
N LEU A 91 1.59 -10.69 -9.16
CA LEU A 91 1.78 -10.94 -10.60
C LEU A 91 1.62 -12.43 -10.89
N PRO A 92 0.73 -12.84 -11.83
CA PRO A 92 0.45 -14.25 -12.08
C PRO A 92 1.61 -14.97 -12.76
N ARG A 93 1.59 -16.31 -12.74
CA ARG A 93 2.47 -17.18 -13.51
C ARG A 93 1.70 -17.84 -14.64
N GLN A 94 2.34 -17.99 -15.83
CA GLN A 94 1.72 -18.66 -16.99
C GLN A 94 1.40 -20.14 -16.72
N ASP A 95 2.19 -20.76 -15.85
CA ASP A 95 2.07 -22.16 -15.41
C ASP A 95 1.42 -22.30 -14.02
N GLY A 96 0.79 -21.25 -13.52
CA GLY A 96 0.27 -21.21 -12.15
C GLY A 96 -1.22 -20.88 -12.05
N ILE A 97 -1.81 -21.26 -10.92
CA ILE A 97 -3.17 -20.90 -10.51
C ILE A 97 -3.09 -19.52 -9.83
N LEU A 98 -3.85 -18.54 -10.33
CA LEU A 98 -4.07 -17.30 -9.61
C LEU A 98 -5.28 -17.49 -8.67
N LEU A 99 -5.01 -17.52 -7.36
CA LEU A 99 -6.03 -17.73 -6.33
C LEU A 99 -6.52 -16.38 -5.82
N ALA A 100 -7.61 -15.87 -6.41
CA ALA A 100 -8.13 -14.53 -6.15
C ALA A 100 -9.21 -14.55 -5.06
N LEU A 101 -8.94 -13.94 -3.90
CA LEU A 101 -9.75 -14.02 -2.69
C LEU A 101 -10.84 -12.94 -2.58
N GLY A 102 -11.04 -12.12 -3.60
CA GLY A 102 -11.95 -10.97 -3.58
C GLY A 102 -13.44 -11.32 -3.35
N ARG A 103 -13.85 -12.61 -3.48
CA ARG A 103 -15.23 -13.05 -3.18
C ARG A 103 -15.46 -13.36 -1.70
N MET A 104 -14.41 -13.55 -0.91
CA MET A 104 -14.43 -13.74 0.54
C MET A 104 -14.33 -12.37 1.21
N LYS A 105 -15.47 -11.67 1.39
CA LYS A 105 -15.54 -10.25 1.78
C LYS A 105 -16.53 -9.94 2.91
N SER A 106 -16.80 -10.91 3.75
CA SER A 106 -17.69 -10.74 4.91
C SER A 106 -16.93 -10.17 6.12
N ILE A 107 -17.57 -9.27 6.86
CA ILE A 107 -17.19 -8.95 8.22
C ILE A 107 -17.80 -10.01 9.12
N LEU A 108 -16.96 -10.81 9.78
CA LEU A 108 -17.38 -11.97 10.55
C LEU A 108 -17.80 -11.59 11.97
N GLU A 109 -17.08 -10.64 12.57
CA GLU A 109 -17.37 -10.18 13.92
C GLU A 109 -16.83 -8.75 14.14
N ILE A 110 -17.58 -7.94 14.90
CA ILE A 110 -17.13 -6.66 15.43
C ILE A 110 -17.18 -6.72 16.94
N ASP A 111 -16.05 -6.57 17.59
CA ASP A 111 -15.89 -6.67 19.04
C ASP A 111 -15.38 -5.34 19.60
N TYR A 112 -16.31 -4.48 19.98
CA TYR A 112 -15.98 -3.15 20.51
C TYR A 112 -15.37 -3.20 21.91
N GLU A 113 -15.66 -4.25 22.71
CA GLU A 113 -15.12 -4.40 24.06
C GLU A 113 -13.63 -4.73 24.01
N ASN A 114 -13.22 -5.59 23.09
CA ASN A 114 -11.82 -5.94 22.87
C ASN A 114 -11.15 -5.05 21.81
N GLY A 115 -11.88 -4.10 21.20
CA GLY A 115 -11.34 -3.16 20.22
C GLY A 115 -10.80 -3.84 18.95
N CYS A 116 -11.52 -4.83 18.42
CA CYS A 116 -11.09 -5.57 17.23
C CYS A 116 -12.24 -5.95 16.29
N VAL A 117 -11.88 -6.29 15.05
CA VAL A 117 -12.78 -6.80 14.02
C VAL A 117 -12.18 -8.04 13.40
N VAL A 118 -13.01 -9.07 13.18
CA VAL A 118 -12.65 -10.31 12.46
C VAL A 118 -13.28 -10.26 11.09
N VAL A 119 -12.50 -10.45 10.03
CA VAL A 119 -12.97 -10.30 8.65
C VAL A 119 -12.39 -11.37 7.73
N GLU A 120 -13.06 -11.62 6.62
CA GLU A 120 -12.53 -12.38 5.50
C GLU A 120 -11.47 -11.57 4.72
N PRO A 121 -10.52 -12.21 4.02
CA PRO A 121 -9.35 -11.55 3.43
C PRO A 121 -9.68 -10.57 2.30
N GLY A 122 -10.80 -10.72 1.62
CA GLY A 122 -11.25 -9.86 0.52
C GLY A 122 -12.01 -8.60 0.98
N VAL A 123 -12.22 -8.40 2.28
CA VAL A 123 -12.80 -7.13 2.78
C VAL A 123 -11.83 -5.99 2.45
N THR A 124 -12.34 -4.90 1.86
CA THR A 124 -11.49 -3.74 1.57
C THR A 124 -11.10 -3.02 2.86
N ASN A 125 -9.89 -2.48 2.89
CA ASN A 125 -9.35 -1.73 4.04
C ASN A 125 -10.37 -0.68 4.54
N LEU A 126 -10.86 0.19 3.65
CA LEU A 126 -11.80 1.24 4.00
C LEU A 126 -13.14 0.70 4.54
N ASN A 127 -13.60 -0.47 4.10
CA ASN A 127 -14.86 -1.04 4.57
C ASN A 127 -14.80 -1.47 6.03
N ILE A 128 -13.63 -1.78 6.57
CA ILE A 128 -13.45 -2.02 8.01
C ILE A 128 -13.78 -0.75 8.79
N THR A 129 -13.19 0.40 8.41
CA THR A 129 -13.51 1.70 9.02
C THR A 129 -15.01 2.03 8.88
N LYS A 130 -15.58 1.90 7.68
CA LYS A 130 -17.02 2.18 7.45
C LYS A 130 -17.95 1.34 8.34
N ALA A 131 -17.57 0.10 8.64
CA ALA A 131 -18.38 -0.78 9.48
C ALA A 131 -18.41 -0.36 10.95
N VAL A 132 -17.39 0.35 11.43
CA VAL A 132 -17.22 0.71 12.85
C VAL A 132 -17.34 2.20 13.12
N GLU A 133 -17.34 3.06 12.10
CA GLU A 133 -17.30 4.53 12.27
C GLU A 133 -18.53 5.11 12.97
N ALA A 134 -19.71 4.49 12.81
CA ALA A 134 -20.94 4.90 13.48
C ALA A 134 -20.83 4.80 15.03
N ASN A 135 -19.92 3.97 15.54
CA ASN A 135 -19.61 3.81 16.95
C ASN A 135 -18.34 4.57 17.38
N GLY A 136 -17.83 5.46 16.53
CA GLY A 136 -16.67 6.30 16.82
C GLY A 136 -15.33 5.55 16.76
N PHE A 137 -15.24 4.45 16.01
CA PHE A 137 -14.01 3.70 15.77
C PHE A 137 -13.54 3.81 14.33
N TYR A 138 -12.29 3.40 14.07
CA TYR A 138 -11.70 3.30 12.74
C TYR A 138 -10.55 2.27 12.73
N TYR A 139 -10.18 1.80 11.56
CA TYR A 139 -8.97 1.03 11.32
C TYR A 139 -7.87 2.00 10.88
N ALA A 140 -6.74 2.01 11.59
CA ALA A 140 -5.75 3.06 11.44
C ALA A 140 -4.87 2.98 10.19
N PRO A 141 -4.34 1.81 9.76
CA PRO A 141 -3.58 1.73 8.52
C PRO A 141 -4.43 2.10 7.30
N ASP A 142 -4.00 3.12 6.56
CA ASP A 142 -4.77 3.74 5.48
C ASP A 142 -3.95 3.90 4.18
N PRO A 143 -3.58 2.79 3.52
CA PRO A 143 -2.87 2.85 2.25
C PRO A 143 -3.63 3.70 1.23
N SER A 144 -2.91 4.34 0.31
CA SER A 144 -3.52 5.17 -0.75
C SER A 144 -4.57 4.40 -1.56
N SER A 145 -4.43 3.08 -1.66
CA SER A 145 -5.36 2.16 -2.29
C SER A 145 -6.50 1.67 -1.38
N GLN A 146 -6.72 2.24 -0.19
CA GLN A 146 -7.68 1.72 0.82
C GLN A 146 -9.11 1.48 0.32
N ILE A 147 -9.53 2.18 -0.73
CA ILE A 147 -10.85 2.00 -1.35
C ILE A 147 -10.97 0.68 -2.12
N ALA A 148 -9.84 0.11 -2.53
CA ALA A 148 -9.76 -1.07 -3.39
C ALA A 148 -8.97 -2.22 -2.76
N CYS A 149 -7.84 -1.95 -2.07
CA CYS A 149 -6.99 -2.98 -1.48
C CYS A 149 -7.74 -3.82 -0.46
N SER A 150 -7.44 -5.12 -0.44
CA SER A 150 -8.04 -6.07 0.50
C SER A 150 -7.20 -6.24 1.74
N ILE A 151 -7.85 -6.56 2.88
CA ILE A 151 -7.13 -6.72 4.14
C ILE A 151 -6.16 -7.92 4.11
N GLY A 152 -6.51 -9.01 3.40
CA GLY A 152 -5.58 -10.13 3.20
C GLY A 152 -4.35 -9.73 2.40
N GLY A 153 -4.51 -8.85 1.40
CA GLY A 153 -3.39 -8.21 0.69
C GLY A 153 -2.57 -7.30 1.59
N ASN A 154 -3.24 -6.50 2.44
CA ASN A 154 -2.52 -5.66 3.42
C ASN A 154 -1.65 -6.50 4.36
N VAL A 155 -2.11 -7.68 4.79
CA VAL A 155 -1.28 -8.61 5.57
C VAL A 155 -0.12 -9.14 4.72
N GLY A 156 -0.38 -9.57 3.48
CA GLY A 156 0.66 -10.10 2.59
C GLY A 156 1.78 -9.11 2.31
N GLU A 157 1.47 -7.83 2.11
CA GLU A 157 2.41 -6.76 1.80
C GLU A 157 2.92 -5.99 3.05
N ASN A 158 2.37 -6.26 4.24
CA ASN A 158 2.56 -5.41 5.42
C ASN A 158 2.25 -3.94 5.12
N SER A 159 1.12 -3.68 4.46
CA SER A 159 0.80 -2.37 3.92
C SER A 159 0.78 -1.28 4.98
N GLY A 160 1.31 -0.12 4.59
CA GLY A 160 1.26 1.13 5.35
C GLY A 160 0.36 2.17 4.70
N GLY A 161 0.47 3.42 5.15
CA GLY A 161 -0.27 4.55 4.62
C GLY A 161 0.16 5.87 5.26
N LEU A 162 -0.67 6.89 5.12
CA LEU A 162 -0.36 8.25 5.57
C LEU A 162 -0.10 8.36 7.08
N HIS A 163 -0.76 7.51 7.87
CA HIS A 163 -0.76 7.59 9.33
C HIS A 163 0.21 6.60 10.00
N CYS A 164 1.08 5.91 9.24
CA CYS A 164 2.02 4.91 9.76
C CYS A 164 3.00 5.45 10.79
N LEU A 165 3.40 6.71 10.67
CA LEU A 165 4.32 7.34 11.62
C LEU A 165 3.83 7.24 13.06
N LYS A 166 2.54 7.48 13.31
CA LYS A 166 1.93 7.45 14.64
C LYS A 166 1.29 6.10 14.98
N TYR A 167 0.60 5.51 14.02
CA TYR A 167 -0.27 4.36 14.26
C TYR A 167 0.32 3.03 13.78
N GLY A 168 1.45 3.07 13.08
CA GLY A 168 2.16 1.89 12.57
C GLY A 168 1.54 1.31 11.30
N LEU A 169 2.18 0.27 10.81
CA LEU A 169 1.83 -0.51 9.64
C LEU A 169 0.74 -1.55 9.98
N THR A 170 0.40 -2.39 9.00
CA THR A 170 -0.50 -3.54 9.20
C THR A 170 -0.02 -4.43 10.36
N THR A 171 1.27 -4.76 10.43
CA THR A 171 1.85 -5.59 11.50
C THR A 171 1.57 -5.05 12.92
N ASN A 172 1.53 -3.72 13.11
CA ASN A 172 1.27 -3.08 14.41
C ASN A 172 -0.22 -3.11 14.79
N ASN A 173 -1.09 -3.34 13.83
CA ASN A 173 -2.54 -3.33 13.98
C ASN A 173 -3.19 -4.70 13.73
N LEU A 174 -2.38 -5.72 13.45
CA LEU A 174 -2.79 -7.10 13.23
C LEU A 174 -2.75 -7.85 14.57
N LEU A 175 -3.87 -8.47 14.94
CA LEU A 175 -3.98 -9.28 16.14
C LEU A 175 -3.89 -10.78 15.85
N GLY A 176 -4.28 -11.20 14.65
CA GLY A 176 -4.20 -12.59 14.26
C GLY A 176 -4.68 -12.86 12.85
N VAL A 177 -4.34 -14.05 12.35
CA VAL A 177 -4.79 -14.56 11.05
C VAL A 177 -5.16 -16.04 11.14
N VAL A 178 -6.04 -16.48 10.24
CA VAL A 178 -6.13 -17.88 9.84
C VAL A 178 -5.42 -18.00 8.50
N PHE A 179 -4.51 -18.93 8.42
CA PHE A 179 -3.55 -19.06 7.35
C PHE A 179 -3.55 -20.51 6.82
N ILE A 180 -3.56 -20.67 5.52
CA ILE A 180 -3.48 -21.98 4.84
C ILE A 180 -2.05 -22.16 4.33
N THR A 181 -1.37 -23.17 4.85
CA THR A 181 0.00 -23.51 4.45
C THR A 181 0.06 -24.05 3.01
N PRO A 182 1.23 -24.12 2.37
CA PRO A 182 1.35 -24.62 0.98
C PRO A 182 0.87 -26.05 0.76
N ASP A 183 0.80 -26.88 1.81
CA ASP A 183 0.26 -28.25 1.78
C ASP A 183 -1.24 -28.31 2.13
N GLY A 184 -1.88 -27.16 2.38
CA GLY A 184 -3.31 -27.03 2.60
C GLY A 184 -3.76 -27.25 4.05
N GLU A 185 -2.85 -27.18 5.03
CA GLU A 185 -3.23 -27.24 6.45
C GLU A 185 -3.63 -25.85 6.99
N GLU A 186 -4.66 -25.83 7.83
CA GLU A 186 -5.12 -24.58 8.48
C GLU A 186 -4.30 -24.33 9.75
N VAL A 187 -3.73 -23.13 9.86
CA VAL A 187 -2.99 -22.66 11.04
C VAL A 187 -3.60 -21.36 11.54
N ARG A 188 -3.78 -21.23 12.86
CA ARG A 188 -4.20 -19.99 13.53
C ARG A 188 -3.00 -19.36 14.21
N LEU A 189 -2.74 -18.10 13.87
CA LEU A 189 -1.65 -17.31 14.44
C LEU A 189 -2.24 -16.09 15.13
N GLY A 190 -1.94 -15.89 16.41
CA GLY A 190 -2.53 -14.82 17.20
C GLY A 190 -4.04 -14.97 17.45
N GLY A 191 -4.73 -13.85 17.58
CA GLY A 191 -6.16 -13.74 17.82
C GLY A 191 -6.50 -12.60 18.78
N LYS A 192 -7.77 -12.49 19.20
CA LYS A 192 -8.25 -11.43 20.10
C LYS A 192 -7.51 -11.33 21.43
N GLY A 193 -6.99 -12.45 21.96
CA GLY A 193 -6.25 -12.51 23.22
C GLY A 193 -4.79 -12.07 23.13
N GLY A 194 -4.33 -11.59 21.98
CA GLY A 194 -2.96 -11.17 21.74
C GLY A 194 -2.04 -12.30 21.30
N ALA A 195 -0.72 -12.05 21.32
CA ALA A 195 0.30 -12.97 20.83
C ALA A 195 0.33 -14.28 21.63
N GLN A 196 0.43 -15.40 20.94
CA GLN A 196 0.74 -16.70 21.54
C GLN A 196 2.21 -16.73 21.95
N GLY A 197 2.55 -17.46 23.03
CA GLY A 197 3.95 -17.62 23.43
C GLY A 197 4.76 -18.39 22.39
N GLY A 198 6.09 -18.10 22.30
CA GLY A 198 7.00 -18.74 21.37
C GLY A 198 7.51 -17.77 20.28
N LEU A 199 7.77 -18.29 19.08
CA LEU A 199 8.21 -17.48 17.94
C LEU A 199 7.07 -16.61 17.41
N ASP A 200 7.41 -15.40 16.96
CA ASP A 200 6.46 -14.50 16.32
C ASP A 200 6.17 -14.92 14.87
N LEU A 201 5.35 -15.97 14.74
CA LEU A 201 4.93 -16.49 13.43
C LEU A 201 3.94 -15.53 12.73
N LEU A 202 3.20 -14.71 13.49
CA LEU A 202 2.32 -13.69 12.93
C LEU A 202 3.14 -12.62 12.21
N GLY A 203 4.23 -12.15 12.81
CA GLY A 203 5.18 -11.26 12.18
C GLY A 203 5.88 -11.88 10.97
N LEU A 204 6.19 -13.18 11.01
CA LEU A 204 6.79 -13.90 9.88
C LEU A 204 5.87 -13.95 8.65
N VAL A 205 4.57 -14.18 8.86
CA VAL A 205 3.57 -14.26 7.77
C VAL A 205 3.21 -12.88 7.22
N THR A 206 3.28 -11.85 8.06
CA THR A 206 3.00 -10.47 7.65
C THR A 206 4.13 -9.94 6.76
N GLY A 207 3.81 -9.49 5.55
CA GLY A 207 4.81 -9.06 4.57
C GLY A 207 5.46 -10.22 3.80
N SER A 208 4.86 -11.44 3.85
CA SER A 208 5.39 -12.61 3.13
C SER A 208 4.96 -12.70 1.66
N GLU A 209 4.18 -11.73 1.17
CA GLU A 209 3.70 -11.65 -0.22
C GLU A 209 3.03 -12.94 -0.73
N GLY A 210 2.42 -13.72 0.19
CA GLY A 210 1.80 -15.00 -0.15
C GLY A 210 2.78 -16.16 -0.39
N LEU A 211 4.09 -15.95 -0.22
CA LEU A 211 5.12 -17.00 -0.44
C LEU A 211 5.07 -18.12 0.61
N LEU A 212 4.56 -17.83 1.81
CA LEU A 212 4.45 -18.81 2.88
C LEU A 212 3.09 -19.53 2.92
N GLY A 213 2.10 -19.04 2.16
CA GLY A 213 0.76 -19.60 2.07
C GLY A 213 -0.33 -18.52 1.90
N THR A 214 -1.58 -18.85 2.22
CA THR A 214 -2.74 -18.03 1.89
C THR A 214 -3.50 -17.60 3.15
N VAL A 215 -3.66 -16.29 3.38
CA VAL A 215 -4.48 -15.72 4.46
C VAL A 215 -5.97 -15.84 4.11
N VAL A 216 -6.78 -16.40 5.02
CA VAL A 216 -8.22 -16.62 4.80
C VAL A 216 -9.14 -15.98 5.85
N GLU A 217 -8.57 -15.50 6.95
CA GLU A 217 -9.27 -14.72 7.98
C GLU A 217 -8.26 -13.77 8.63
N VAL A 218 -8.69 -12.56 8.97
CA VAL A 218 -7.84 -11.54 9.57
C VAL A 218 -8.55 -10.94 10.79
N THR A 219 -7.85 -10.85 11.90
CA THR A 219 -8.28 -10.13 13.11
C THR A 219 -7.44 -8.85 13.22
N VAL A 220 -8.08 -7.69 13.12
CA VAL A 220 -7.42 -6.38 13.22
C VAL A 220 -7.91 -5.59 14.40
N LYS A 221 -7.02 -4.76 14.93
CA LYS A 221 -7.31 -3.79 15.97
C LYS A 221 -8.04 -2.59 15.39
N ILE A 222 -9.07 -2.09 16.08
CA ILE A 222 -9.73 -0.83 15.80
C ILE A 222 -9.48 0.17 16.92
N LEU A 223 -9.34 1.45 16.55
CA LEU A 223 -9.04 2.53 17.48
C LEU A 223 -10.22 3.49 17.60
N ARG A 224 -10.34 4.20 18.73
CA ARG A 224 -11.23 5.35 18.83
C ARG A 224 -10.77 6.47 17.91
N LYS A 225 -11.72 7.07 17.19
CA LYS A 225 -11.45 8.26 16.37
C LYS A 225 -10.91 9.39 17.25
N PRO A 226 -9.78 10.02 16.88
CA PRO A 226 -9.30 11.18 17.63
C PRO A 226 -10.35 12.30 17.55
N PRO A 227 -10.60 13.03 18.68
CA PRO A 227 -11.63 14.07 18.72
C PRO A 227 -11.27 15.29 17.88
N VAL A 228 -9.98 15.56 17.68
CA VAL A 228 -9.47 16.72 16.92
C VAL A 228 -8.37 16.28 15.96
N THR A 229 -8.38 16.83 14.74
CA THR A 229 -7.29 16.76 13.77
C THR A 229 -7.08 18.15 13.18
N ARG A 230 -5.82 18.63 13.16
CA ARG A 230 -5.41 19.89 12.54
C ARG A 230 -4.30 19.63 11.52
N THR A 231 -4.39 20.32 10.39
CA THR A 231 -3.46 20.15 9.25
C THR A 231 -2.63 21.40 9.05
N LEU A 232 -1.30 21.22 8.93
CA LEU A 232 -0.36 22.24 8.52
C LEU A 232 0.19 21.90 7.13
N LEU A 233 0.36 22.94 6.31
CA LEU A 233 1.13 22.90 5.08
C LEU A 233 2.42 23.69 5.31
N GLY A 234 3.58 23.00 5.31
CA GLY A 234 4.90 23.65 5.30
C GLY A 234 5.39 23.79 3.87
N SER A 235 5.87 24.96 3.45
CA SER A 235 6.49 25.19 2.13
C SER A 235 7.93 25.63 2.25
N PHE A 236 8.78 25.16 1.31
CA PHE A 236 10.23 25.32 1.34
C PHE A 236 10.76 25.74 -0.04
N ASP A 237 11.80 26.59 -0.04
CA ASP A 237 12.50 27.06 -1.23
C ASP A 237 13.52 26.04 -1.77
N THR A 238 13.89 25.03 -0.97
CA THR A 238 14.74 23.91 -1.36
C THR A 238 14.21 22.57 -0.82
N VAL A 239 14.45 21.50 -1.56
CA VAL A 239 14.15 20.12 -1.15
C VAL A 239 14.92 19.73 0.12
N GLN A 240 16.17 20.22 0.22
CA GLN A 240 17.04 19.98 1.37
C GLN A 240 16.41 20.49 2.66
N LYS A 241 15.91 21.75 2.70
CA LYS A 241 15.25 22.30 3.88
C LYS A 241 14.01 21.51 4.31
N ALA A 242 13.23 21.00 3.35
CA ALA A 242 12.11 20.14 3.67
C ALA A 242 12.55 18.83 4.35
N GLY A 243 13.61 18.18 3.84
CA GLY A 243 14.21 17.00 4.46
C GLY A 243 14.81 17.28 5.85
N GLU A 244 15.50 18.41 6.02
CA GLU A 244 16.00 18.86 7.32
C GLU A 244 14.86 19.11 8.31
N CYS A 245 13.72 19.67 7.84
CA CYS A 245 12.53 19.88 8.64
C CYS A 245 11.96 18.55 9.16
N VAL A 246 11.84 17.54 8.31
CA VAL A 246 11.42 16.18 8.71
C VAL A 246 12.31 15.63 9.82
N ALA A 247 13.63 15.68 9.63
CA ALA A 247 14.60 15.21 10.61
C ALA A 247 14.49 15.97 11.93
N ALA A 248 14.32 17.31 11.87
CA ALA A 248 14.21 18.18 13.05
C ALA A 248 12.92 17.93 13.83
N ILE A 249 11.78 17.73 13.17
CA ILE A 249 10.48 17.38 13.81
C ILE A 249 10.64 16.12 14.66
N ILE A 250 11.25 15.08 14.08
CA ILE A 250 11.45 13.81 14.80
C ILE A 250 12.48 13.95 15.92
N ALA A 251 13.58 14.68 15.69
CA ALA A 251 14.62 14.92 16.70
C ALA A 251 14.10 15.71 17.92
N ASP A 252 13.15 16.62 17.69
CA ASP A 252 12.49 17.38 18.76
C ASP A 252 11.43 16.55 19.51
N GLY A 253 11.26 15.25 19.19
CA GLY A 253 10.30 14.36 19.82
C GLY A 253 8.84 14.68 19.48
N ILE A 254 8.60 15.32 18.34
CA ILE A 254 7.25 15.59 17.84
C ILE A 254 6.82 14.39 16.99
N LEU A 255 5.64 13.84 17.30
CA LEU A 255 5.07 12.70 16.59
C LEU A 255 3.73 13.12 15.95
N PRO A 256 3.75 13.68 14.73
CA PRO A 256 2.52 13.99 14.01
C PRO A 256 1.78 12.70 13.58
N ALA A 257 0.48 12.82 13.33
CA ALA A 257 -0.34 11.71 12.85
C ALA A 257 0.06 11.28 11.44
N ALA A 258 0.37 12.25 10.58
CA ALA A 258 0.86 12.05 9.22
C ALA A 258 1.85 13.15 8.86
N MET A 259 2.82 12.84 8.00
CA MET A 259 3.76 13.81 7.44
C MET A 259 4.17 13.38 6.03
N GLU A 260 3.63 14.09 5.02
CA GLU A 260 3.75 13.77 3.61
C GLU A 260 4.57 14.81 2.86
N PHE A 261 5.47 14.34 2.02
CA PHE A 261 6.37 15.18 1.21
C PHE A 261 5.94 15.18 -0.25
N MET A 262 6.09 16.33 -0.92
CA MET A 262 5.97 16.47 -2.37
C MET A 262 7.01 17.45 -2.88
N ASP A 263 7.72 17.10 -3.97
CA ASP A 263 8.66 17.98 -4.64
C ASP A 263 7.97 18.89 -5.67
N ARG A 264 8.75 19.81 -6.27
CA ARG A 264 8.27 20.80 -7.24
C ARG A 264 7.55 20.17 -8.43
N GLN A 265 8.14 19.11 -9.03
CA GLN A 265 7.55 18.49 -10.22
C GLN A 265 6.19 17.87 -9.89
N CYS A 266 6.09 17.25 -8.72
CA CYS A 266 4.84 16.70 -8.20
C CYS A 266 3.82 17.81 -7.93
N ILE A 267 4.22 18.91 -7.26
CA ILE A 267 3.37 20.06 -6.96
C ILE A 267 2.80 20.67 -8.25
N GLU A 268 3.63 20.92 -9.25
CA GLU A 268 3.21 21.52 -10.53
C GLU A 268 2.23 20.60 -11.28
N ALA A 269 2.48 19.30 -11.32
CA ALA A 269 1.56 18.34 -11.93
C ALA A 269 0.20 18.28 -11.20
N ILE A 270 0.22 18.30 -9.87
CA ILE A 270 -0.98 18.30 -9.02
C ILE A 270 -1.77 19.61 -9.18
N GLU A 271 -1.11 20.77 -9.16
CA GLU A 271 -1.78 22.06 -9.36
C GLU A 271 -2.43 22.13 -10.75
N ALA A 272 -1.79 21.58 -11.78
CA ALA A 272 -2.38 21.47 -13.11
C ALA A 272 -3.54 20.47 -13.19
N TYR A 273 -3.63 19.50 -12.27
CA TYR A 273 -4.65 18.46 -12.26
C TYR A 273 -5.91 18.83 -11.50
N ASN A 274 -5.79 19.25 -10.23
CA ASN A 274 -6.94 19.56 -9.36
C ASN A 274 -6.81 20.84 -8.51
N ALA A 275 -5.73 21.60 -8.67
CA ALA A 275 -5.52 22.93 -8.09
C ALA A 275 -5.84 23.01 -6.56
N PRO A 276 -5.18 22.25 -5.70
CA PRO A 276 -5.40 22.29 -4.25
C PRO A 276 -4.97 23.62 -3.61
N GLY A 277 -4.18 24.45 -4.30
CA GLY A 277 -3.74 25.75 -3.85
C GLY A 277 -2.45 25.71 -3.05
N TYR A 278 -1.50 24.87 -3.42
CA TYR A 278 -0.17 24.86 -2.83
C TYR A 278 0.60 26.16 -3.17
N PRO A 279 1.47 26.66 -2.28
CA PRO A 279 2.17 27.92 -2.51
C PRO A 279 3.01 27.87 -3.80
N PRO A 280 2.78 28.79 -4.76
CA PRO A 280 3.50 28.79 -6.03
C PRO A 280 5.01 29.02 -5.81
N GLY A 281 5.82 28.34 -6.61
CA GLY A 281 7.29 28.45 -6.54
C GLY A 281 7.97 27.65 -5.44
N SER A 282 7.20 26.90 -4.63
CA SER A 282 7.78 25.98 -3.64
C SER A 282 8.66 24.92 -4.34
N ALA A 283 9.85 24.66 -3.79
CA ALA A 283 10.67 23.53 -4.22
C ALA A 283 10.19 22.22 -3.60
N ALA A 284 9.58 22.29 -2.41
CA ALA A 284 8.93 21.18 -1.75
C ALA A 284 7.84 21.68 -0.79
N VAL A 285 6.87 20.81 -0.51
CA VAL A 285 5.87 21.01 0.56
C VAL A 285 5.81 19.79 1.47
N LEU A 286 5.47 20.03 2.73
CA LEU A 286 5.10 19.03 3.71
C LEU A 286 3.64 19.24 4.12
N ILE A 287 2.79 18.21 4.01
CA ILE A 287 1.47 18.20 4.62
C ILE A 287 1.57 17.40 5.91
N ILE A 288 1.17 18.00 7.03
CA ILE A 288 1.36 17.43 8.36
C ILE A 288 0.03 17.46 9.10
N ASP A 289 -0.43 16.30 9.57
CA ASP A 289 -1.59 16.21 10.45
C ASP A 289 -1.16 15.99 11.91
N ALA A 290 -1.74 16.76 12.82
CA ALA A 290 -1.68 16.55 14.25
C ALA A 290 -3.06 16.15 14.75
N ASP A 291 -3.17 15.03 15.47
CA ASP A 291 -4.44 14.52 15.98
C ASP A 291 -4.34 14.08 17.45
N GLY A 292 -5.46 14.13 18.14
CA GLY A 292 -5.55 13.79 19.56
C GLY A 292 -6.54 14.66 20.31
N VAL A 293 -6.32 14.91 21.61
CA VAL A 293 -7.10 15.85 22.40
C VAL A 293 -6.64 17.28 22.10
N GLU A 294 -7.55 18.27 22.23
CA GLU A 294 -7.32 19.65 21.81
C GLU A 294 -6.04 20.29 22.37
N ALA A 295 -5.73 20.04 23.65
CA ALA A 295 -4.54 20.62 24.28
C ALA A 295 -3.24 20.09 23.65
N ASP A 296 -3.15 18.77 23.40
CA ASP A 296 -1.99 18.13 22.82
C ASP A 296 -1.82 18.53 21.36
N VAL A 297 -2.93 18.63 20.60
CA VAL A 297 -2.92 19.06 19.20
C VAL A 297 -2.45 20.51 19.09
N THR A 298 -2.92 21.39 20.00
CA THR A 298 -2.49 22.79 20.02
C THR A 298 -0.98 22.93 20.30
N ASP A 299 -0.45 22.23 21.29
CA ASP A 299 1.00 22.20 21.56
C ASP A 299 1.79 21.67 20.35
N THR A 300 1.34 20.55 19.79
CA THR A 300 1.96 19.92 18.64
C THR A 300 2.03 20.88 17.44
N VAL A 301 0.93 21.56 17.12
CA VAL A 301 0.86 22.55 16.01
C VAL A 301 1.81 23.71 16.26
N GLN A 302 1.88 24.25 17.48
CA GLN A 302 2.80 25.34 17.83
C GLN A 302 4.26 24.90 17.66
N ARG A 303 4.61 23.73 18.14
CA ARG A 303 5.97 23.16 18.00
C ARG A 303 6.34 22.90 16.54
N LEU A 304 5.43 22.30 15.74
CA LEU A 304 5.61 22.11 14.31
C LEU A 304 5.85 23.42 13.58
N THR A 305 5.05 24.45 13.85
CA THR A 305 5.21 25.79 13.29
C THR A 305 6.58 26.38 13.62
N ALA A 306 7.04 26.24 14.86
CA ALA A 306 8.36 26.72 15.28
C ALA A 306 9.51 25.98 14.58
N VAL A 307 9.41 24.66 14.40
CA VAL A 307 10.40 23.86 13.67
C VAL A 307 10.46 24.27 12.19
N ILE A 308 9.31 24.39 11.52
CA ILE A 308 9.22 24.82 10.12
C ILE A 308 9.89 26.19 9.94
N ALA A 309 9.59 27.14 10.81
CA ALA A 309 10.21 28.48 10.77
C ALA A 309 11.71 28.45 11.03
N ARG A 310 12.18 27.62 11.99
CA ARG A 310 13.62 27.47 12.35
C ARG A 310 14.46 27.01 11.17
N VAL A 311 13.91 26.15 10.29
CA VAL A 311 14.62 25.67 9.08
C VAL A 311 14.37 26.54 7.85
N GLY A 312 13.69 27.70 8.02
CA GLY A 312 13.44 28.68 6.96
C GLY A 312 12.29 28.30 6.03
N GLY A 313 11.36 27.47 6.48
CA GLY A 313 10.07 27.21 5.82
C GLY A 313 8.98 28.18 6.26
N ILE A 314 7.88 28.19 5.49
CA ILE A 314 6.66 28.94 5.80
C ILE A 314 5.54 27.93 6.04
N SER A 315 4.81 28.07 7.15
CA SER A 315 3.67 27.20 7.46
C SER A 315 2.34 27.93 7.33
N VAL A 316 1.34 27.19 6.84
CA VAL A 316 -0.06 27.62 6.80
C VAL A 316 -0.89 26.51 7.44
N GLU A 317 -1.66 26.87 8.46
CA GLU A 317 -2.62 25.94 9.06
C GLU A 317 -3.96 26.04 8.31
N ALA A 318 -4.62 24.90 8.09
CA ALA A 318 -5.96 24.86 7.52
C ALA A 318 -6.95 25.53 8.49
N THR A 319 -7.71 26.51 8.00
CA THR A 319 -8.68 27.30 8.80
C THR A 319 -10.00 26.57 9.02
N ASP A 320 -10.30 25.59 8.17
CA ASP A 320 -11.54 24.81 8.21
C ASP A 320 -11.35 23.43 7.54
N GLU A 321 -12.34 22.57 7.69
CA GLU A 321 -12.36 21.22 7.12
C GLU A 321 -12.29 21.23 5.59
N ALA A 322 -12.88 22.21 4.94
CA ALA A 322 -12.87 22.32 3.47
C ALA A 322 -11.45 22.62 2.96
N GLN A 323 -10.69 23.47 3.65
CA GLN A 323 -9.28 23.73 3.32
C GLN A 323 -8.41 22.50 3.61
N ARG A 324 -8.63 21.81 4.72
CA ARG A 324 -7.97 20.56 5.06
C ARG A 324 -8.15 19.51 3.95
N ILE A 325 -9.40 19.30 3.53
CA ILE A 325 -9.73 18.37 2.44
C ILE A 325 -9.03 18.78 1.14
N ARG A 326 -8.99 20.08 0.80
CA ARG A 326 -8.29 20.55 -0.40
C ARG A 326 -6.78 20.28 -0.34
N MET A 327 -6.11 20.56 0.78
CA MET A 327 -4.69 20.27 0.96
C MET A 327 -4.39 18.79 0.73
N TRP A 328 -5.18 17.88 1.34
CA TRP A 328 -5.03 16.44 1.18
C TRP A 328 -5.45 15.92 -0.20
N SER A 329 -6.37 16.62 -0.90
CA SER A 329 -6.83 16.20 -2.23
C SER A 329 -5.69 16.19 -3.24
N GLY A 330 -4.75 17.13 -3.16
CA GLY A 330 -3.56 17.15 -4.00
C GLY A 330 -2.68 15.94 -3.77
N ARG A 331 -2.38 15.62 -2.50
CA ARG A 331 -1.57 14.44 -2.15
C ARG A 331 -2.22 13.13 -2.63
N LYS A 332 -3.53 13.00 -2.47
CA LYS A 332 -4.29 11.82 -2.94
C LYS A 332 -4.35 11.71 -4.46
N ALA A 333 -4.29 12.83 -5.17
CA ALA A 333 -4.33 12.87 -6.63
C ALA A 333 -2.93 12.69 -7.29
N SER A 334 -1.84 12.62 -6.52
CA SER A 334 -0.47 12.65 -7.03
C SER A 334 -0.21 11.62 -8.13
N PHE A 335 -0.56 10.35 -7.93
CA PHE A 335 -0.37 9.31 -8.94
C PHE A 335 -1.11 9.61 -10.25
N ALA A 336 -2.38 10.02 -10.16
CA ALA A 336 -3.17 10.39 -11.33
C ALA A 336 -2.62 11.64 -12.04
N ALA A 337 -2.09 12.59 -11.28
CA ALA A 337 -1.49 13.81 -11.81
C ALA A 337 -0.22 13.53 -12.63
N MET A 338 0.56 12.49 -12.30
CA MET A 338 1.77 12.12 -13.03
C MET A 338 1.48 11.73 -14.48
N GLY A 339 0.30 11.18 -14.78
CA GLY A 339 -0.14 10.90 -16.14
C GLY A 339 -0.24 12.13 -17.08
N ARG A 340 -0.15 13.34 -16.52
CA ARG A 340 -0.02 14.59 -17.32
C ARG A 340 1.41 14.86 -17.77
N LEU A 341 2.40 14.26 -17.12
CA LEU A 341 3.80 14.40 -17.47
C LEU A 341 4.21 13.38 -18.54
N GLN A 342 3.89 12.11 -18.30
CA GLN A 342 4.15 11.00 -19.23
C GLN A 342 3.06 9.93 -19.04
N PRO A 343 2.80 9.09 -20.08
CA PRO A 343 1.73 8.09 -20.03
C PRO A 343 2.01 6.93 -19.05
N ASP A 344 3.29 6.63 -18.82
CA ASP A 344 3.72 5.49 -18.01
C ASP A 344 4.55 5.94 -16.82
N MET A 345 4.57 5.14 -15.77
CA MET A 345 5.43 5.35 -14.61
C MET A 345 5.82 4.03 -13.94
N ILE A 346 6.99 4.01 -13.34
CA ILE A 346 7.40 3.02 -12.35
C ILE A 346 7.44 3.72 -11.00
N CYS A 347 6.69 3.19 -10.03
CA CYS A 347 6.77 3.60 -8.65
C CYS A 347 7.71 2.64 -7.93
N MET A 348 8.81 3.18 -7.40
CA MET A 348 9.66 2.44 -6.50
C MET A 348 9.13 2.60 -5.08
N ASP A 349 9.33 1.60 -4.23
CA ASP A 349 8.94 1.64 -2.83
C ASP A 349 10.12 1.18 -1.98
N GLY A 350 10.64 2.08 -1.16
CA GLY A 350 11.83 1.81 -0.38
C GLY A 350 11.93 2.65 0.88
N THR A 351 12.51 2.08 1.93
CA THR A 351 12.65 2.75 3.22
C THR A 351 14.11 3.10 3.49
N ILE A 352 14.35 4.34 3.91
CA ILE A 352 15.69 4.86 4.26
C ILE A 352 15.72 5.42 5.68
N PRO A 353 16.91 5.49 6.32
CA PRO A 353 17.06 6.26 7.55
C PRO A 353 16.71 7.73 7.31
N ARG A 354 15.74 8.27 8.05
CA ARG A 354 15.21 9.64 7.90
C ARG A 354 16.28 10.74 7.79
N LYS A 355 17.39 10.61 8.54
CA LYS A 355 18.52 11.55 8.47
C LYS A 355 19.23 11.58 7.12
N LYS A 356 19.00 10.55 6.28
CA LYS A 356 19.57 10.45 4.93
C LYS A 356 18.67 11.04 3.84
N LEU A 357 17.47 11.47 4.22
CA LEU A 357 16.48 11.98 3.27
C LEU A 357 17.02 13.10 2.36
N PRO A 358 17.70 14.16 2.86
CA PRO A 358 18.26 15.20 1.99
C PRO A 358 19.25 14.66 0.97
N GLU A 359 20.19 13.81 1.41
CA GLU A 359 21.22 13.19 0.55
C GLU A 359 20.63 12.33 -0.55
N VAL A 360 19.60 11.51 -0.20
CA VAL A 360 18.94 10.61 -1.16
C VAL A 360 18.13 11.41 -2.20
N LEU A 361 17.41 12.45 -1.79
CA LEU A 361 16.65 13.30 -2.70
C LEU A 361 17.57 14.06 -3.68
N GLU A 362 18.72 14.54 -3.21
CA GLU A 362 19.73 15.16 -4.07
C GLU A 362 20.26 14.14 -5.10
N ARG A 363 20.58 12.92 -4.65
CA ARG A 363 21.03 11.85 -5.54
C ARG A 363 20.00 11.45 -6.58
N MET A 364 18.72 11.38 -6.21
CA MET A 364 17.63 11.13 -7.16
C MET A 364 17.53 12.24 -8.22
N ALA A 365 17.69 13.49 -7.83
CA ALA A 365 17.70 14.62 -8.76
C ALA A 365 18.88 14.54 -9.75
N GLU A 366 20.07 14.18 -9.29
CA GLU A 366 21.23 13.94 -10.16
C GLU A 366 20.99 12.79 -11.15
N MET A 367 20.43 11.68 -10.66
CA MET A 367 20.09 10.50 -11.49
C MET A 367 19.01 10.84 -12.51
N SER A 368 18.01 11.63 -12.16
CA SER A 368 16.99 12.13 -13.10
C SER A 368 17.63 12.84 -14.30
N VAL A 369 18.64 13.71 -14.04
CA VAL A 369 19.42 14.36 -15.11
C VAL A 369 20.27 13.35 -15.89
N GLN A 370 20.93 12.44 -15.20
CA GLN A 370 21.81 11.42 -15.80
C GLN A 370 21.05 10.51 -16.78
N TYR A 371 19.86 10.04 -16.40
CA TYR A 371 19.02 9.15 -17.21
C TYR A 371 18.14 9.93 -18.19
N GLY A 372 17.98 11.24 -18.02
CA GLY A 372 17.10 12.07 -18.84
C GLY A 372 15.61 11.71 -18.71
N LEU A 373 15.22 11.22 -17.53
CA LEU A 373 13.85 10.89 -17.16
C LEU A 373 13.43 11.68 -15.92
N ALA A 374 12.19 12.16 -15.89
CA ALA A 374 11.69 12.86 -14.70
C ALA A 374 11.43 11.87 -13.57
N CYS A 375 11.81 12.26 -12.35
CA CYS A 375 11.55 11.53 -11.12
C CYS A 375 10.82 12.46 -10.16
N CYS A 376 9.54 12.21 -9.94
CA CYS A 376 8.69 12.98 -9.04
C CYS A 376 8.65 12.31 -7.68
N ASN A 377 8.88 13.08 -6.62
CA ASN A 377 8.91 12.54 -5.26
C ASN A 377 7.65 12.92 -4.48
N VAL A 378 6.89 11.90 -4.10
CA VAL A 378 5.71 12.01 -3.23
C VAL A 378 5.69 10.82 -2.29
N PHE A 379 5.85 11.04 -0.97
CA PHE A 379 6.09 9.94 -0.05
C PHE A 379 5.80 10.25 1.42
N HIS A 380 5.80 9.19 2.26
CA HIS A 380 5.62 9.25 3.70
C HIS A 380 6.92 9.72 4.38
N ALA A 381 7.10 11.03 4.52
CA ALA A 381 8.35 11.59 5.04
C ALA A 381 8.60 11.21 6.51
N GLY A 382 7.53 10.97 7.28
CA GLY A 382 7.60 10.72 8.71
C GLY A 382 8.29 9.40 9.10
N ASP A 383 8.11 8.35 8.31
CA ASP A 383 8.71 7.04 8.55
C ASP A 383 9.90 6.71 7.63
N GLY A 384 10.17 7.58 6.65
CA GLY A 384 11.28 7.41 5.72
C GLY A 384 10.98 6.47 4.56
N ASN A 385 9.71 6.17 4.31
CA ASN A 385 9.27 5.38 3.19
C ASN A 385 9.07 6.26 1.96
N LEU A 386 9.91 6.06 0.93
CA LEU A 386 10.00 6.84 -0.30
C LEU A 386 9.25 6.16 -1.44
N HIS A 387 8.53 6.96 -2.22
CA HIS A 387 7.86 6.50 -3.46
C HIS A 387 8.28 7.37 -4.64
N PRO A 388 9.56 7.29 -5.11
CA PRO A 388 9.95 7.99 -6.32
C PRO A 388 9.19 7.44 -7.52
N LEU A 389 8.56 8.36 -8.28
CA LEU A 389 7.79 8.07 -9.47
C LEU A 389 8.64 8.42 -10.70
N ILE A 390 9.21 7.41 -11.35
CA ILE A 390 9.96 7.58 -12.60
C ILE A 390 8.94 7.56 -13.72
N VAL A 391 8.75 8.70 -14.40
CA VAL A 391 7.77 8.82 -15.49
C VAL A 391 8.44 8.72 -16.84
N PHE A 392 7.82 7.99 -17.79
CA PHE A 392 8.38 7.68 -19.09
C PHE A 392 7.26 7.38 -20.10
N ASP A 393 7.64 7.14 -21.36
CA ASP A 393 6.73 6.73 -22.42
C ASP A 393 7.24 5.39 -23.02
N GLN A 394 6.56 4.29 -22.66
CA GLN A 394 6.93 2.94 -23.10
C GLN A 394 6.89 2.78 -24.63
N THR A 395 6.19 3.65 -25.35
CA THR A 395 6.15 3.61 -26.83
C THR A 395 7.45 4.11 -27.46
N ARG A 396 8.31 4.81 -26.70
CA ARG A 396 9.61 5.29 -27.16
C ARG A 396 10.68 4.22 -26.93
N PRO A 397 11.41 3.82 -28.00
CA PRO A 397 12.44 2.78 -27.89
C PRO A 397 13.49 3.09 -26.81
N GLY A 398 13.68 2.15 -25.89
CA GLY A 398 14.71 2.23 -24.83
C GLY A 398 14.35 3.07 -23.60
N GLU A 399 13.18 3.73 -23.56
CA GLU A 399 12.78 4.48 -22.36
C GLU A 399 12.39 3.57 -21.19
N PHE A 400 11.75 2.43 -21.46
CA PHE A 400 11.42 1.46 -20.42
C PHE A 400 12.69 0.89 -19.75
N GLU A 401 13.67 0.45 -20.54
CA GLU A 401 14.94 -0.07 -20.05
C GLU A 401 15.73 0.98 -19.26
N LYS A 402 15.65 2.26 -19.67
CA LYS A 402 16.23 3.37 -18.89
C LYS A 402 15.50 3.57 -17.56
N ALA A 403 14.17 3.47 -17.55
CA ALA A 403 13.37 3.61 -16.34
C ALA A 403 13.65 2.45 -15.37
N GLU A 404 13.76 1.20 -15.85
CA GLU A 404 14.22 0.06 -15.05
C GLU A 404 15.63 0.27 -14.46
N ALA A 405 16.57 0.75 -15.28
CA ALA A 405 17.95 0.97 -14.85
C ALA A 405 18.08 2.14 -13.88
N PHE A 406 17.17 3.11 -13.93
CA PHE A 406 17.12 4.23 -12.99
C PHE A 406 16.57 3.77 -11.64
N GLY A 407 15.47 2.96 -11.60
CA GLY A 407 14.87 2.41 -10.38
C GLY A 407 15.75 1.36 -9.71
#